data_ad1e9e9fb9e0cc0a0e507a2be37b4349
#
_entry.id   ad1e9e9fb9e0cc0a0e507a2be37b4349
#
_cell.length_a   1.000
_cell.length_b   1.000
_cell.length_c   1.000
_cell.angle_alpha   90.00
_cell.angle_beta   90.00
_cell.angle_gamma   90.00
#
_symmetry.space_group_name_H-M   'P 1'
#
loop_
_entity.id
_entity.type
_entity.pdbx_description
1 polymer ?
#
loop_
_entity_poly.entity_id
_entity_poly.type
_entity_poly.pdbx_seq_one_letter_code
_entity_poly.pdbx_strand_id
1 'polypeptide(L)'
;MLDPKIIAQHYIIAALWADAPEGTRPRAPRETEEKALQLARDFLRAIGPKCQEYLKNNTEYSKHPDCRGRAEAAIGHDLWLTSQGHGTGFLDRRALHEDVREFLTGLAQRKEFTLCPEFYRGWMYLQ
;
A
#
# COMPACT_ATOMS: atom_id res chain seq x y z
N MET A 1 6.99 -9.47 -13.05
CA MET A 1 6.47 -9.50 -11.68
C MET A 1 6.42 -8.10 -11.09
N LEU A 2 5.51 -7.88 -10.17
CA LEU A 2 5.44 -6.62 -9.44
C LEU A 2 6.62 -6.49 -8.47
N ASP A 3 7.17 -5.27 -8.38
CA ASP A 3 8.34 -5.01 -7.54
C ASP A 3 7.91 -4.64 -6.12
N PRO A 4 8.20 -5.47 -5.11
CA PRO A 4 7.81 -5.18 -3.74
C PRO A 4 8.47 -3.93 -3.16
N LYS A 5 9.65 -3.54 -3.65
CA LYS A 5 10.34 -2.34 -3.18
C LYS A 5 9.53 -1.08 -3.49
N ILE A 6 8.94 -1.02 -4.68
CA ILE A 6 8.13 0.14 -5.09
C ILE A 6 6.82 0.16 -4.30
N ILE A 7 6.21 -1.01 -4.09
CA ILE A 7 5.02 -1.12 -3.24
C ILE A 7 5.33 -0.59 -1.84
N ALA A 8 6.44 -1.05 -1.25
CA ALA A 8 6.85 -0.63 0.09
C ALA A 8 7.10 0.87 0.18
N GLN A 9 7.76 1.47 -0.81
CA GLN A 9 7.99 2.91 -0.86
C GLN A 9 6.68 3.68 -0.84
N HIS A 10 5.72 3.28 -1.66
CA HIS A 10 4.44 3.97 -1.74
C HIS A 10 3.52 3.68 -0.56
N TYR A 11 3.66 2.54 0.06
CA TYR A 11 3.00 2.23 1.33
C TYR A 11 3.46 3.24 2.41
N ILE A 12 4.76 3.48 2.50
CA ILE A 12 5.33 4.45 3.44
C ILE A 12 4.90 5.88 3.08
N ILE A 13 4.95 6.25 1.80
CA ILE A 13 4.51 7.57 1.33
C ILE A 13 3.06 7.81 1.73
N ALA A 14 2.19 6.84 1.53
CA ALA A 14 0.79 6.95 1.90
C ALA A 14 0.62 7.12 3.41
N ALA A 15 1.37 6.36 4.21
CA ALA A 15 1.32 6.46 5.66
C ALA A 15 1.75 7.84 6.14
N LEU A 16 2.83 8.38 5.59
CA LEU A 16 3.33 9.70 5.95
C LEU A 16 2.33 10.79 5.55
N TRP A 17 1.76 10.67 4.36
CA TRP A 17 0.80 11.65 3.87
C TRP A 17 -0.50 11.63 4.66
N ALA A 18 -1.02 10.46 4.96
CA ALA A 18 -2.34 10.31 5.57
C ALA A 18 -2.33 10.45 7.10
N ASP A 19 -1.26 10.03 7.76
CA ASP A 19 -1.26 9.82 9.20
C ASP A 19 -0.21 10.64 9.97
N ALA A 20 0.70 11.34 9.28
CA ALA A 20 1.68 12.17 9.97
C ALA A 20 0.98 13.31 10.74
N PRO A 21 1.44 13.63 11.96
CA PRO A 21 0.88 14.76 12.69
C PRO A 21 1.01 16.07 11.90
N GLU A 22 -0.03 16.91 12.00
CA GLU A 22 -0.09 18.17 11.27
C GLU A 22 1.13 19.03 11.58
N GLY A 23 1.69 19.64 10.52
CA GLY A 23 2.86 20.51 10.65
C GLY A 23 4.18 19.78 10.79
N THR A 24 4.18 18.44 10.75
CA THR A 24 5.40 17.65 10.85
C THR A 24 5.80 17.05 9.50
N ARG A 25 7.08 16.71 9.37
CA ARG A 25 7.60 16.03 8.18
C ARG A 25 8.48 14.86 8.63
N PRO A 26 7.87 13.81 9.19
CA PRO A 26 8.66 12.69 9.67
C PRO A 26 9.26 11.89 8.52
N ARG A 27 10.30 11.13 8.85
CA ARG A 27 10.95 10.21 7.92
C ARG A 27 10.78 8.78 8.40
N ALA A 28 10.93 7.85 7.48
CA ALA A 28 10.93 6.44 7.81
C ALA A 28 12.37 5.98 8.07
N PRO A 29 12.66 5.41 9.25
CA PRO A 29 13.98 4.81 9.47
C PRO A 29 14.11 3.50 8.72
N ARG A 30 15.33 2.99 8.65
CA ARG A 30 15.62 1.75 7.91
C ARG A 30 14.76 0.58 8.38
N GLU A 31 14.54 0.44 9.67
CA GLU A 31 13.70 -0.65 10.21
C GLU A 31 12.26 -0.57 9.71
N THR A 32 11.72 0.65 9.54
CA THR A 32 10.39 0.84 8.97
C THR A 32 10.36 0.46 7.49
N GLU A 33 11.40 0.85 6.75
CA GLU A 33 11.53 0.48 5.34
C GLU A 33 11.62 -1.04 5.17
N GLU A 34 12.40 -1.71 6.00
CA GLU A 34 12.54 -3.17 5.97
C GLU A 34 11.22 -3.86 6.30
N LYS A 35 10.49 -3.34 7.27
CA LYS A 35 9.20 -3.90 7.66
C LYS A 35 8.17 -3.74 6.55
N ALA A 36 8.11 -2.57 5.92
CA ALA A 36 7.23 -2.34 4.78
C ALA A 36 7.59 -3.24 3.60
N LEU A 37 8.87 -3.45 3.35
CA LEU A 37 9.33 -4.33 2.28
C LEU A 37 8.90 -5.78 2.53
N GLN A 38 9.05 -6.27 3.74
CA GLN A 38 8.61 -7.62 4.08
C GLN A 38 7.09 -7.76 3.93
N LEU A 39 6.34 -6.76 4.39
CA LEU A 39 4.89 -6.74 4.24
C LEU A 39 4.50 -6.77 2.76
N ALA A 40 5.18 -6.00 1.92
CA ALA A 40 4.90 -5.97 0.48
C ALA A 40 5.17 -7.34 -0.17
N ARG A 41 6.26 -7.99 0.20
CA ARG A 41 6.57 -9.35 -0.28
C ARG A 41 5.50 -10.34 0.13
N ASP A 42 5.07 -10.28 1.38
CA ASP A 42 4.05 -11.18 1.91
C ASP A 42 2.70 -10.94 1.24
N PHE A 43 2.37 -9.67 0.98
CA PHE A 43 1.14 -9.32 0.29
C PHE A 43 1.13 -9.86 -1.15
N LEU A 44 2.22 -9.68 -1.89
CA LEU A 44 2.33 -10.20 -3.25
C LEU A 44 2.22 -11.73 -3.29
N ARG A 45 2.83 -12.39 -2.31
CA ARG A 45 2.72 -13.85 -2.20
C ARG A 45 1.26 -14.26 -1.94
N ALA A 46 0.58 -13.53 -1.08
CA ALA A 46 -0.80 -13.84 -0.71
C ALA A 46 -1.78 -13.66 -1.88
N ILE A 47 -1.57 -12.63 -2.72
CA ILE A 47 -2.48 -12.41 -3.86
C ILE A 47 -2.23 -13.39 -5.01
N GLY A 48 -1.01 -13.89 -5.12
CA GLY A 48 -0.65 -14.88 -6.13
C GLY A 48 -0.32 -14.30 -7.51
N PRO A 49 0.25 -15.12 -8.40
CA PRO A 49 0.75 -14.65 -9.69
C PRO A 49 -0.32 -14.16 -10.66
N LYS A 50 -1.50 -14.76 -10.66
CA LYS A 50 -2.58 -14.36 -11.57
C LYS A 50 -3.11 -12.96 -11.21
N CYS A 51 -3.29 -12.70 -9.92
CA CYS A 51 -3.73 -11.39 -9.45
C CYS A 51 -2.67 -10.33 -9.71
N GLN A 52 -1.39 -10.66 -9.50
CA GLN A 52 -0.30 -9.76 -9.82
C GLN A 52 -0.30 -9.38 -11.30
N GLU A 53 -0.47 -10.36 -12.18
CA GLU A 53 -0.53 -10.11 -13.62
C GLU A 53 -1.71 -9.21 -13.98
N TYR A 54 -2.88 -9.49 -13.41
CA TYR A 54 -4.07 -8.67 -13.61
C TYR A 54 -3.82 -7.21 -13.23
N LEU A 55 -3.25 -6.97 -12.06
CA LEU A 55 -2.96 -5.61 -11.59
C LEU A 55 -1.89 -4.93 -12.44
N LYS A 56 -0.83 -5.66 -12.79
CA LYS A 56 0.26 -5.11 -13.59
C LYS A 56 -0.22 -4.68 -14.98
N ASN A 57 -1.10 -5.45 -15.59
CA ASN A 57 -1.60 -5.18 -16.94
C ASN A 57 -2.79 -4.23 -16.98
N ASN A 58 -3.31 -3.82 -15.82
CA ASN A 58 -4.47 -2.93 -15.75
C ASN A 58 -4.01 -1.47 -15.76
N THR A 59 -3.88 -0.91 -16.96
CA THR A 59 -3.41 0.47 -17.14
C THR A 59 -4.36 1.52 -16.56
N GLU A 60 -5.66 1.23 -16.50
CA GLU A 60 -6.63 2.14 -15.89
C GLU A 60 -6.43 2.24 -14.38
N TYR A 61 -6.08 1.13 -13.73
CA TYR A 61 -5.81 1.12 -12.30
C TYR A 61 -4.61 1.99 -11.94
N SER A 62 -3.56 1.97 -12.77
CA SER A 62 -2.33 2.70 -12.50
C SER A 62 -2.28 4.10 -13.11
N LYS A 63 -3.41 4.59 -13.66
CA LYS A 63 -3.47 5.84 -14.42
C LYS A 63 -3.35 7.10 -13.57
N HIS A 64 -3.59 7.02 -12.28
CA HIS A 64 -3.55 8.18 -11.40
C HIS A 64 -2.17 8.87 -11.50
N PRO A 65 -2.11 10.22 -11.58
CA PRO A 65 -0.84 10.94 -11.74
C PRO A 65 0.21 10.61 -10.68
N ASP A 66 -0.22 10.40 -9.44
CA ASP A 66 0.68 10.08 -8.34
C ASP A 66 1.33 8.70 -8.48
N CYS A 67 0.76 7.83 -9.30
CA CYS A 67 1.26 6.48 -9.54
C CYS A 67 2.23 6.42 -10.71
N ARG A 68 2.31 7.49 -11.51
CA ARG A 68 3.18 7.56 -12.69
C ARG A 68 3.05 6.36 -13.63
N GLY A 69 1.82 5.82 -13.75
CA GLY A 69 1.55 4.65 -14.58
C GLY A 69 2.07 3.35 -14.02
N ARG A 70 2.43 3.28 -12.74
CA ARG A 70 2.97 2.08 -12.10
C ARG A 70 1.95 1.44 -11.17
N ALA A 71 1.63 0.18 -11.44
CA ALA A 71 0.72 -0.58 -10.59
C ALA A 71 1.24 -0.70 -9.15
N GLU A 72 2.55 -0.87 -8.98
CA GLU A 72 3.16 -0.97 -7.65
C GLU A 72 2.88 0.26 -6.78
N ALA A 73 2.95 1.45 -7.38
CA ALA A 73 2.64 2.68 -6.65
C ALA A 73 1.18 2.71 -6.21
N ALA A 74 0.26 2.36 -7.11
CA ALA A 74 -1.16 2.28 -6.80
C ALA A 74 -1.44 1.27 -5.69
N ILE A 75 -0.81 0.09 -5.77
CA ILE A 75 -0.97 -0.96 -4.76
C ILE A 75 -0.48 -0.47 -3.39
N GLY A 76 0.67 0.17 -3.33
CA GLY A 76 1.22 0.67 -2.08
C GLY A 76 0.30 1.65 -1.38
N HIS A 77 -0.22 2.62 -2.12
CA HIS A 77 -1.18 3.60 -1.60
C HIS A 77 -2.46 2.91 -1.12
N ASP A 78 -3.03 2.07 -1.96
CA ASP A 78 -4.31 1.41 -1.64
C ASP A 78 -4.17 0.44 -0.47
N LEU A 79 -3.04 -0.25 -0.37
CA LEU A 79 -2.77 -1.17 0.72
C LEU A 79 -2.76 -0.43 2.06
N TRP A 80 -2.04 0.69 2.16
CA TRP A 80 -2.05 1.48 3.38
C TRP A 80 -3.45 1.98 3.71
N LEU A 81 -4.10 2.66 2.77
CA LEU A 81 -5.42 3.27 3.01
C LEU A 81 -6.47 2.23 3.38
N THR A 82 -6.47 1.09 2.70
CA THR A 82 -7.42 0.01 3.00
C THR A 82 -7.15 -0.59 4.37
N SER A 83 -5.89 -0.85 4.70
CA SER A 83 -5.54 -1.46 5.98
C SER A 83 -5.93 -0.57 7.18
N GLN A 84 -5.89 0.74 6.98
CA GLN A 84 -6.23 1.70 8.05
C GLN A 84 -7.71 2.06 8.11
N GLY A 85 -8.52 1.54 7.18
CA GLY A 85 -9.95 1.81 7.18
C GLY A 85 -10.33 3.24 6.84
N HIS A 86 -9.54 3.91 6.01
CA HIS A 86 -9.79 5.31 5.65
C HIS A 86 -10.97 5.53 4.70
N GLY A 87 -11.70 4.49 4.33
CA GLY A 87 -12.84 4.62 3.42
C GLY A 87 -12.45 4.79 1.96
N THR A 88 -11.19 4.80 1.65
CA THR A 88 -10.64 4.82 0.30
C THR A 88 -9.74 3.59 0.11
N GLY A 89 -9.17 3.42 -1.06
CA GLY A 89 -8.29 2.30 -1.34
C GLY A 89 -8.88 1.36 -2.37
N PHE A 90 -8.67 0.05 -2.22
CA PHE A 90 -9.08 -0.91 -3.25
C PHE A 90 -10.57 -0.87 -3.59
N LEU A 91 -11.44 -0.68 -2.61
CA LEU A 91 -12.90 -0.66 -2.86
C LEU A 91 -13.34 0.51 -3.75
N ASP A 92 -12.60 1.60 -3.75
CA ASP A 92 -12.92 2.78 -4.56
C ASP A 92 -12.41 2.68 -6.00
N ARG A 93 -11.64 1.65 -6.32
CA ARG A 93 -10.99 1.54 -7.63
C ARG A 93 -11.90 0.86 -8.63
N ARG A 94 -12.70 1.66 -9.34
CA ARG A 94 -13.65 1.16 -10.34
C ARG A 94 -12.98 0.46 -11.52
N ALA A 95 -11.69 0.74 -11.74
CA ALA A 95 -10.90 0.06 -12.76
C ALA A 95 -10.67 -1.42 -12.43
N LEU A 96 -10.85 -1.83 -11.17
CA LEU A 96 -10.71 -3.21 -10.75
C LEU A 96 -12.07 -3.90 -10.77
N HIS A 97 -12.09 -5.16 -11.17
CA HIS A 97 -13.27 -6.02 -11.05
C HIS A 97 -13.74 -6.06 -9.59
N GLU A 98 -15.04 -6.11 -9.39
CA GLU A 98 -15.63 -6.17 -8.05
C GLU A 98 -15.04 -7.28 -7.20
N ASP A 99 -14.91 -8.49 -7.78
CA ASP A 99 -14.33 -9.63 -7.07
C ASP A 99 -12.91 -9.36 -6.61
N VAL A 100 -12.12 -8.69 -7.44
CA VAL A 100 -10.73 -8.33 -7.10
C VAL A 100 -10.72 -7.28 -6.00
N ARG A 101 -11.58 -6.27 -6.09
CA ARG A 101 -11.67 -5.23 -5.04
C ARG A 101 -11.99 -5.84 -3.68
N GLU A 102 -12.96 -6.74 -3.64
CA GLU A 102 -13.37 -7.41 -2.40
C GLU A 102 -12.25 -8.29 -1.85
N PHE A 103 -11.61 -9.06 -2.72
CA PHE A 103 -10.48 -9.92 -2.34
C PHE A 103 -9.33 -9.12 -1.75
N LEU A 104 -8.90 -8.07 -2.44
CA LEU A 104 -7.78 -7.23 -1.98
C LEU A 104 -8.13 -6.49 -0.70
N THR A 105 -9.35 -6.00 -0.57
CA THR A 105 -9.81 -5.30 0.62
C THR A 105 -9.80 -6.24 1.83
N GLY A 106 -10.35 -7.42 1.69
CA GLY A 106 -10.37 -8.41 2.77
C GLY A 106 -8.96 -8.82 3.19
N LEU A 107 -8.07 -8.99 2.23
CA LEU A 107 -6.68 -9.34 2.51
C LEU A 107 -5.95 -8.21 3.22
N ALA A 108 -6.07 -6.98 2.71
CA ALA A 108 -5.39 -5.82 3.27
C ALA A 108 -5.80 -5.51 4.70
N GLN A 109 -7.00 -5.92 5.09
CA GLN A 109 -7.52 -5.70 6.45
C GLN A 109 -7.15 -6.80 7.43
N ARG A 110 -6.42 -7.82 6.98
CA ARG A 110 -5.91 -8.83 7.90
C ARG A 110 -4.85 -8.23 8.81
N LYS A 111 -4.72 -8.80 9.99
CA LYS A 111 -3.81 -8.34 11.04
C LYS A 111 -2.35 -8.20 10.54
N GLU A 112 -1.87 -9.15 9.76
CA GLU A 112 -0.50 -9.15 9.26
C GLU A 112 -0.21 -8.02 8.27
N PHE A 113 -1.25 -7.43 7.67
CA PHE A 113 -1.10 -6.31 6.73
C PHE A 113 -1.57 -4.97 7.30
N THR A 114 -2.03 -4.96 8.57
CA THR A 114 -2.52 -3.75 9.23
C THR A 114 -1.51 -3.32 10.29
N LEU A 115 -0.60 -2.43 9.90
CA LEU A 115 0.41 -1.90 10.81
C LEU A 115 -0.05 -0.58 11.39
N CYS A 116 0.41 -0.28 12.61
CA CYS A 116 0.12 0.96 13.31
C CYS A 116 1.30 1.92 13.17
N PRO A 117 1.09 3.15 12.69
CA PRO A 117 2.17 4.12 12.65
C PRO A 117 2.36 4.77 14.01
N GLU A 118 3.61 4.87 14.45
CA GLU A 118 3.99 5.62 15.65
C GLU A 118 4.99 6.69 15.25
N PHE A 119 4.74 7.92 15.65
CA PHE A 119 5.60 9.05 15.31
C PHE A 119 6.35 9.50 16.55
N TYR A 120 7.68 9.52 16.44
CA TYR A 120 8.54 9.89 17.56
C TYR A 120 9.79 10.60 17.06
N ARG A 121 9.99 11.82 17.55
CA ARG A 121 11.17 12.64 17.25
C ARG A 121 11.52 12.73 15.76
N GLY A 122 10.53 12.92 14.92
CA GLY A 122 10.72 13.07 13.48
C GLY A 122 10.84 11.78 12.71
N TRP A 123 10.58 10.64 13.37
CA TRP A 123 10.60 9.32 12.74
C TRP A 123 9.23 8.66 12.78
N MET A 124 8.91 7.91 11.73
CA MET A 124 7.72 7.07 11.71
C MET A 124 8.14 5.61 11.88
N TYR A 125 7.61 4.98 12.90
CA TYR A 125 7.78 3.53 13.13
C TYR A 125 6.49 2.81 12.82
N LEU A 126 6.58 1.62 12.26
CA LEU A 126 5.43 0.77 11.98
C LEU A 126 5.45 -0.44 12.92
N GLN A 127 4.32 -0.70 13.56
CA GLN A 127 4.21 -1.78 14.56
C GLN A 127 3.20 -2.83 14.15
#